data_130d0c3884613cd89a61adea0883aabd
#
_entry.id   130d0c3884613cd89a61adea0883aabd
#
_cell.length_a   1.000
_cell.length_b   1.000
_cell.length_c   1.000
_cell.angle_alpha   90.00
_cell.angle_beta   90.00
_cell.angle_gamma   90.00
#
_symmetry.space_group_name_H-M   'P 1'
#
loop_
_entity.id
_entity.type
_entity.pdbx_description
1 polymer ?
#
loop_
_entity_poly.entity_id
_entity_poly.type
_entity_poly.pdbx_seq_one_letter_code
_entity_poly.pdbx_strand_id
1 'polypeptide(L)'
;MNKLIYLFLFLTFFSCVKQLPPDQFITVLGNVQDAGYPHIGCEKFCCNENFNSATVNFVTSLGITDLVDNKSFLLEATPDISMQLKFLKNNHSSSTIIDGVFITHAHIGHYTGLMYFGREALGAYKVPIYVMPKMKLFLESNS
;
A
#
# COMPACT_ATOMS: atom_id res chain seq x y z
N MET A 1 -55.49 -17.95 -6.10
CA MET A 1 -54.92 -17.00 -5.14
C MET A 1 -53.57 -17.37 -4.61
N ASN A 2 -53.26 -18.65 -4.37
CA ASN A 2 -52.01 -19.07 -3.73
C ASN A 2 -50.74 -19.00 -4.61
N LYS A 3 -50.82 -19.12 -5.93
CA LYS A 3 -49.67 -19.05 -6.83
C LYS A 3 -49.07 -17.65 -6.99
N LEU A 4 -49.86 -16.60 -6.87
CA LEU A 4 -49.42 -15.20 -6.93
C LEU A 4 -48.62 -14.81 -5.69
N ILE A 5 -48.99 -15.35 -4.52
CA ILE A 5 -48.34 -15.08 -3.24
C ILE A 5 -46.94 -15.68 -3.24
N TYR A 6 -46.74 -16.85 -3.80
CA TYR A 6 -45.38 -17.49 -3.90
C TYR A 6 -44.49 -16.75 -4.88
N LEU A 7 -45.01 -16.19 -5.96
CA LEU A 7 -44.24 -15.37 -6.89
C LEU A 7 -43.75 -14.07 -6.24
N PHE A 8 -44.57 -13.45 -5.39
CA PHE A 8 -44.19 -12.24 -4.65
C PHE A 8 -43.18 -12.51 -3.55
N LEU A 9 -43.23 -13.65 -2.87
CA LEU A 9 -42.24 -14.06 -1.88
C LEU A 9 -40.88 -14.35 -2.51
N PHE A 10 -40.81 -14.83 -3.76
CA PHE A 10 -39.54 -15.15 -4.45
C PHE A 10 -38.78 -13.89 -4.93
N LEU A 11 -39.49 -12.78 -5.16
CA LEU A 11 -38.94 -11.50 -5.62
C LEU A 11 -38.26 -10.70 -4.51
N THR A 12 -38.48 -11.01 -3.22
CA THR A 12 -37.93 -10.24 -2.10
C THR A 12 -36.52 -10.68 -1.70
N PHE A 13 -36.01 -11.80 -2.21
CA PHE A 13 -34.70 -12.35 -1.83
C PHE A 13 -33.51 -11.85 -2.69
N PHE A 14 -33.73 -11.04 -3.73
CA PHE A 14 -32.66 -10.52 -4.60
C PHE A 14 -32.33 -9.05 -4.35
N SER A 15 -32.41 -8.58 -3.09
CA SER A 15 -31.81 -7.30 -2.75
C SER A 15 -30.32 -7.51 -2.49
N CYS A 16 -29.53 -7.52 -3.53
CA CYS A 16 -28.08 -7.39 -3.41
C CYS A 16 -27.80 -5.95 -2.97
N VAL A 17 -27.71 -5.71 -1.68
CA VAL A 17 -27.28 -4.42 -1.14
C VAL A 17 -25.81 -4.25 -1.55
N LYS A 18 -25.56 -3.40 -2.53
CA LYS A 18 -24.21 -3.00 -2.90
C LYS A 18 -23.64 -2.25 -1.69
N GLN A 19 -22.80 -2.93 -0.93
CA GLN A 19 -22.10 -2.28 0.18
C GLN A 19 -21.19 -1.21 -0.40
N LEU A 20 -21.45 0.04 -0.06
CA LEU A 20 -20.56 1.15 -0.42
C LEU A 20 -19.21 0.89 0.25
N PRO A 21 -18.10 1.23 -0.43
CA PRO A 21 -16.80 1.14 0.21
C PRO A 21 -16.78 2.04 1.45
N PRO A 22 -16.06 1.68 2.51
CA PRO A 22 -15.91 2.53 3.67
C PRO A 22 -15.25 3.85 3.27
N ASP A 23 -15.62 4.94 3.96
CA ASP A 23 -15.05 6.26 3.71
C ASP A 23 -13.54 6.30 3.96
N GLN A 24 -13.06 5.45 4.86
CA GLN A 24 -11.64 5.29 5.18
C GLN A 24 -11.29 3.82 5.28
N PHE A 25 -10.14 3.43 4.73
CA PHE A 25 -9.68 2.05 4.80
C PHE A 25 -8.16 1.94 4.75
N ILE A 26 -7.66 0.78 5.17
CA ILE A 26 -6.25 0.39 5.10
C ILE A 26 -6.10 -0.69 4.04
N THR A 27 -5.08 -0.53 3.20
CA THR A 27 -4.67 -1.52 2.21
C THR A 27 -3.33 -2.12 2.62
N VAL A 28 -3.22 -3.44 2.69
CA VAL A 28 -1.93 -4.12 2.84
C VAL A 28 -1.23 -4.11 1.49
N LEU A 29 -0.11 -3.39 1.39
CA LEU A 29 0.66 -3.21 0.16
C LEU A 29 1.86 -4.15 0.06
N GLY A 30 2.22 -4.77 1.17
CA GLY A 30 3.28 -5.76 1.26
C GLY A 30 3.32 -6.37 2.66
N ASN A 31 3.84 -7.59 2.76
CA ASN A 31 3.84 -8.36 4.00
C ASN A 31 5.09 -9.23 4.21
N VAL A 32 6.12 -9.05 3.40
CA VAL A 32 7.38 -9.74 3.58
C VAL A 32 8.38 -8.89 4.36
N GLN A 33 9.44 -9.52 4.85
CA GLN A 33 10.46 -8.87 5.67
C GLN A 33 11.31 -7.87 4.85
N ASP A 34 12.07 -7.03 5.54
CA ASP A 34 12.80 -5.85 5.06
C ASP A 34 13.64 -6.04 3.80
N ALA A 35 14.32 -7.18 3.68
CA ALA A 35 15.21 -7.47 2.56
C ALA A 35 14.51 -8.13 1.36
N GLY A 36 13.18 -8.23 1.40
CA GLY A 36 12.38 -8.80 0.32
C GLY A 36 12.24 -10.32 0.36
N TYR A 37 11.42 -10.82 -0.55
CA TYR A 37 11.24 -12.25 -0.77
C TYR A 37 11.02 -12.52 -2.26
N PRO A 38 11.88 -13.32 -2.93
CA PRO A 38 13.05 -14.03 -2.36
C PRO A 38 14.11 -13.12 -1.76
N HIS A 39 14.77 -13.58 -0.67
CA HIS A 39 15.80 -12.80 -0.02
C HIS A 39 17.08 -12.76 -0.87
N ILE A 40 17.74 -11.62 -0.94
CA ILE A 40 19.00 -11.44 -1.68
C ILE A 40 20.05 -12.47 -1.25
N GLY A 41 20.66 -13.16 -2.21
CA GLY A 41 21.69 -14.17 -1.97
C GLY A 41 21.21 -15.47 -1.30
N CYS A 42 19.92 -15.68 -1.17
CA CYS A 42 19.36 -16.90 -0.59
C CYS A 42 19.29 -18.02 -1.63
N GLU A 43 19.98 -19.13 -1.39
CA GLU A 43 20.01 -20.33 -2.23
C GLU A 43 19.11 -21.46 -1.69
N LYS A 44 18.34 -21.19 -0.63
CA LYS A 44 17.43 -22.18 -0.05
C LYS A 44 16.27 -22.49 -0.99
N PHE A 45 15.73 -23.69 -0.89
CA PHE A 45 14.61 -24.16 -1.68
C PHE A 45 13.45 -23.15 -1.76
N CYS A 46 13.03 -22.60 -0.62
CA CYS A 46 11.95 -21.60 -0.57
C CYS A 46 12.23 -20.33 -1.40
N CYS A 47 13.48 -19.87 -1.45
CA CYS A 47 13.86 -18.72 -2.25
C CYS A 47 13.93 -19.08 -3.75
N ASN A 48 14.56 -20.21 -4.07
CA ASN A 48 14.76 -20.65 -5.46
C ASN A 48 13.44 -20.89 -6.19
N GLU A 49 12.45 -21.46 -5.54
CA GLU A 49 11.12 -21.62 -6.15
C GLU A 49 10.48 -20.28 -6.45
N ASN A 50 10.67 -19.28 -5.59
CA ASN A 50 10.03 -17.98 -5.73
C ASN A 50 10.74 -17.03 -6.71
N PHE A 51 12.02 -17.23 -7.02
CA PHE A 51 12.68 -16.46 -8.10
C PHE A 51 12.03 -16.73 -9.47
N ASN A 52 11.44 -17.90 -9.67
CA ASN A 52 10.75 -18.29 -10.90
C ASN A 52 9.23 -18.16 -10.79
N SER A 53 8.71 -17.69 -9.68
CA SER A 53 7.27 -17.53 -9.47
C SER A 53 6.73 -16.29 -10.20
N ALA A 54 5.53 -16.41 -10.75
CA ALA A 54 4.79 -15.25 -11.24
C ALA A 54 4.21 -14.37 -10.12
N THR A 55 4.23 -14.86 -8.87
CA THR A 55 3.74 -14.12 -7.70
C THR A 55 4.86 -13.22 -7.18
N VAL A 56 4.60 -11.92 -7.17
CA VAL A 56 5.49 -10.92 -6.58
C VAL A 56 5.05 -10.64 -5.15
N ASN A 57 6.00 -10.77 -4.21
CA ASN A 57 5.79 -10.46 -2.80
C ASN A 57 6.52 -9.15 -2.47
N PHE A 58 5.79 -8.18 -1.95
CA PHE A 58 6.35 -6.86 -1.61
C PHE A 58 6.73 -6.75 -0.14
N VAL A 59 7.74 -5.97 0.14
CA VAL A 59 8.17 -5.61 1.50
C VAL A 59 7.06 -4.90 2.25
N THR A 60 6.97 -5.18 3.55
CA THR A 60 5.89 -4.72 4.44
C THR A 60 5.62 -3.23 4.32
N SER A 61 4.42 -2.90 3.88
CA SER A 61 3.91 -1.54 3.81
C SER A 61 2.38 -1.53 3.89
N LEU A 62 1.83 -0.45 4.42
CA LEU A 62 0.39 -0.20 4.46
C LEU A 62 0.07 1.11 3.76
N GLY A 63 -1.05 1.13 3.06
CA GLY A 63 -1.66 2.34 2.53
C GLY A 63 -2.90 2.71 3.34
N ILE A 64 -3.06 3.99 3.68
CA ILE A 64 -4.28 4.54 4.25
C ILE A 64 -4.95 5.38 3.17
N THR A 65 -6.23 5.14 2.93
CA THR A 65 -7.05 5.93 2.00
C THR A 65 -8.21 6.55 2.75
N ASP A 66 -8.37 7.87 2.59
CA ASP A 66 -9.51 8.64 3.07
C ASP A 66 -10.26 9.19 1.84
N LEU A 67 -11.44 8.63 1.58
CA LEU A 67 -12.28 9.04 0.45
C LEU A 67 -13.05 10.33 0.73
N VAL A 68 -13.25 10.69 1.99
CA VAL A 68 -13.94 11.93 2.39
C VAL A 68 -13.05 13.14 2.09
N ASP A 69 -11.83 13.11 2.58
CA ASP A 69 -10.85 14.18 2.37
C ASP A 69 -10.05 14.00 1.08
N ASN A 70 -10.27 12.91 0.34
CA ASN A 70 -9.53 12.52 -0.87
C ASN A 70 -8.02 12.52 -0.65
N LYS A 71 -7.57 11.90 0.44
CA LYS A 71 -6.18 11.79 0.86
C LYS A 71 -5.69 10.36 0.91
N SER A 72 -4.39 10.19 0.72
CA SER A 72 -3.72 8.92 0.92
C SER A 72 -2.38 9.08 1.60
N PHE A 73 -2.07 8.10 2.44
CA PHE A 73 -0.82 8.05 3.19
C PHE A 73 -0.19 6.67 3.06
N LEU A 74 1.13 6.64 3.08
CA LEU A 74 1.90 5.41 3.05
C LEU A 74 2.59 5.22 4.41
N LEU A 75 2.52 4.02 4.97
CA LEU A 75 3.33 3.57 6.08
C LEU A 75 4.45 2.71 5.51
N GLU A 76 5.66 3.14 5.70
CA GLU A 76 6.93 2.63 5.19
C GLU A 76 7.15 2.92 3.70
N ALA A 77 8.30 3.49 3.39
CA ALA A 77 8.81 3.67 2.03
C ALA A 77 9.79 2.56 1.70
N THR A 78 9.29 1.45 1.22
CA THR A 78 10.07 0.25 0.94
C THR A 78 10.79 0.32 -0.41
N PRO A 79 11.73 -0.59 -0.73
CA PRO A 79 12.29 -0.70 -2.08
C PRO A 79 11.24 -0.93 -3.18
N ASP A 80 10.07 -1.46 -2.82
CA ASP A 80 8.95 -1.75 -3.75
C ASP A 80 7.97 -0.58 -3.93
N ILE A 81 8.31 0.60 -3.42
CA ILE A 81 7.43 1.78 -3.34
C ILE A 81 6.74 2.13 -4.65
N SER A 82 7.39 1.92 -5.78
CA SER A 82 6.83 2.25 -7.10
C SER A 82 5.54 1.50 -7.38
N MET A 83 5.52 0.20 -7.08
CA MET A 83 4.35 -0.64 -7.28
C MET A 83 3.32 -0.43 -6.17
N GLN A 84 3.78 -0.23 -4.94
CA GLN A 84 2.93 0.03 -3.78
C GLN A 84 2.14 1.33 -3.95
N LEU A 85 2.77 2.40 -4.40
CA LEU A 85 2.09 3.66 -4.73
C LEU A 85 1.10 3.50 -5.89
N LYS A 86 1.44 2.72 -6.90
CA LYS A 86 0.52 2.45 -8.00
C LYS A 86 -0.73 1.71 -7.52
N PHE A 87 -0.59 0.70 -6.67
CA PHE A 87 -1.73 -0.02 -6.09
C PHE A 87 -2.56 0.88 -5.18
N LEU A 88 -1.93 1.69 -4.35
CA LEU A 88 -2.63 2.64 -3.49
C LEU A 88 -3.44 3.64 -4.32
N LYS A 89 -2.86 4.20 -5.38
CA LYS A 89 -3.52 5.15 -6.27
C LYS A 89 -4.71 4.56 -7.03
N ASN A 90 -4.70 3.27 -7.33
CA ASN A 90 -5.83 2.62 -8.01
C ASN A 90 -7.11 2.61 -7.15
N ASN A 91 -6.99 2.82 -5.84
CA ASN A 91 -8.09 2.80 -4.90
C ASN A 91 -8.73 4.18 -4.69
N HIS A 92 -8.13 5.25 -5.22
CA HIS A 92 -8.69 6.61 -5.10
C HIS A 92 -8.19 7.53 -6.25
N SER A 93 -8.91 8.61 -6.48
CA SER A 93 -8.71 9.54 -7.61
C SER A 93 -8.02 10.84 -7.21
N SER A 94 -7.12 10.86 -6.22
CA SER A 94 -6.39 12.05 -5.83
C SER A 94 -5.51 12.58 -6.97
N SER A 95 -5.37 13.89 -7.05
CA SER A 95 -4.45 14.57 -7.98
C SER A 95 -2.98 14.44 -7.54
N THR A 96 -2.75 14.25 -6.25
CA THR A 96 -1.42 13.99 -5.68
C THR A 96 -1.07 12.51 -5.78
N ILE A 97 0.22 12.19 -5.82
CA ILE A 97 0.66 10.80 -5.81
C ILE A 97 0.51 10.20 -4.40
N ILE A 98 0.76 11.02 -3.37
CA ILE A 98 0.65 10.69 -1.96
C ILE A 98 0.59 11.98 -1.14
N ASP A 99 -0.17 12.01 -0.05
CA ASP A 99 -0.29 13.16 0.84
C ASP A 99 0.68 13.12 2.03
N GLY A 100 1.33 11.99 2.25
CA GLY A 100 2.38 11.85 3.24
C GLY A 100 2.85 10.43 3.44
N VAL A 101 4.04 10.29 4.02
CA VAL A 101 4.68 9.01 4.31
C VAL A 101 5.09 8.96 5.78
N PHE A 102 4.74 7.88 6.44
CA PHE A 102 5.15 7.59 7.82
C PHE A 102 6.27 6.55 7.81
N ILE A 103 7.41 6.85 8.45
CA ILE A 103 8.54 5.92 8.58
C ILE A 103 8.72 5.57 10.05
N THR A 104 8.74 4.29 10.37
CA THR A 104 8.87 3.83 11.75
C THR A 104 10.31 3.82 12.22
N HIS A 105 11.24 3.31 11.41
CA HIS A 105 12.65 3.16 11.79
C HIS A 105 13.61 3.02 10.59
N ALA A 106 14.91 2.95 10.87
CA ALA A 106 15.98 3.01 9.87
C ALA A 106 16.46 1.64 9.37
N HIS A 107 15.62 0.62 9.32
CA HIS A 107 15.95 -0.58 8.57
C HIS A 107 15.71 -0.37 7.07
N ILE A 108 16.54 -1.01 6.24
CA ILE A 108 16.61 -0.79 4.79
C ILE A 108 15.23 -0.94 4.09
N GLY A 109 14.42 -1.87 4.53
CA GLY A 109 13.10 -2.13 3.96
C GLY A 109 12.04 -1.06 4.27
N HIS A 110 12.31 -0.11 5.17
CA HIS A 110 11.32 0.84 5.65
C HIS A 110 11.49 2.27 5.14
N TYR A 111 12.70 2.67 4.69
CA TYR A 111 12.95 4.07 4.31
C TYR A 111 13.65 4.25 2.97
N THR A 112 14.29 3.21 2.41
CA THR A 112 15.10 3.37 1.19
C THR A 112 14.28 3.76 -0.03
N GLY A 113 13.01 3.45 -0.05
CA GLY A 113 12.07 3.91 -1.08
C GLY A 113 11.91 5.44 -1.13
N LEU A 114 12.28 6.18 -0.07
CA LEU A 114 12.26 7.65 -0.10
C LEU A 114 13.12 8.23 -1.22
N MET A 115 14.17 7.53 -1.64
CA MET A 115 15.01 7.96 -2.77
C MET A 115 14.22 8.11 -4.08
N TYR A 116 13.14 7.36 -4.27
CA TYR A 116 12.27 7.45 -5.45
C TYR A 116 11.44 8.74 -5.52
N PHE A 117 11.33 9.50 -4.45
CA PHE A 117 10.76 10.83 -4.48
C PHE A 117 11.73 11.87 -5.04
N GLY A 118 13.01 11.56 -5.10
CA GLY A 118 14.07 12.43 -5.57
C GLY A 118 13.96 12.80 -7.05
N ARG A 119 14.79 13.75 -7.45
CA ARG A 119 14.79 14.39 -8.77
C ARG A 119 14.96 13.39 -9.93
N GLU A 120 15.74 12.33 -9.72
CA GLU A 120 16.08 11.37 -10.78
C GLU A 120 14.98 10.33 -11.03
N ALA A 121 13.97 10.27 -10.16
CA ALA A 121 12.82 9.37 -10.29
C ALA A 121 11.52 10.16 -10.41
N LEU A 122 10.82 10.41 -9.30
CA LEU A 122 9.53 11.08 -9.32
C LEU A 122 9.63 12.61 -9.45
N GLY A 123 10.72 13.21 -8.99
CA GLY A 123 10.86 14.67 -8.90
C GLY A 123 9.79 15.30 -8.01
N ALA A 124 9.41 14.62 -6.95
CA ALA A 124 8.35 15.07 -6.05
C ALA A 124 8.75 16.37 -5.33
N TYR A 125 7.77 17.22 -5.09
CA TYR A 125 7.98 18.47 -4.38
C TYR A 125 7.19 18.49 -3.08
N LYS A 126 7.93 18.63 -1.96
CA LYS A 126 7.36 18.80 -0.60
C LYS A 126 6.40 17.68 -0.16
N VAL A 127 6.72 16.42 -0.43
CA VAL A 127 6.00 15.30 0.17
C VAL A 127 6.27 15.28 1.67
N PRO A 128 5.25 15.38 2.55
CA PRO A 128 5.44 15.32 4.00
C PRO A 128 5.96 13.94 4.43
N ILE A 129 7.03 13.92 5.23
CA ILE A 129 7.55 12.70 5.84
C ILE A 129 7.38 12.80 7.36
N TYR A 130 6.63 11.88 7.92
CA TYR A 130 6.33 11.82 9.35
C TYR A 130 7.20 10.76 10.01
N VAL A 131 8.04 11.18 10.96
CA VAL A 131 9.03 10.33 11.61
C VAL A 131 9.21 10.68 13.08
N MET A 132 9.68 9.73 13.87
CA MET A 132 10.09 10.00 15.24
C MET A 132 11.42 10.79 15.27
N PRO A 133 11.71 11.55 16.36
CA PRO A 133 12.85 12.45 16.41
C PRO A 133 14.20 11.82 16.07
N LYS A 134 14.47 10.58 16.52
CA LYS A 134 15.71 9.86 16.19
C LYS A 134 15.81 9.51 14.70
N MET A 135 14.69 9.14 14.09
CA MET A 135 14.63 8.85 12.66
C MET A 135 14.79 10.13 11.84
N LYS A 136 14.25 11.26 12.29
CA LYS A 136 14.47 12.57 11.68
C LYS A 136 15.95 12.93 11.63
N LEU A 137 16.65 12.83 12.76
CA LEU A 137 18.09 13.06 12.83
C LEU A 137 18.89 12.16 11.88
N PHE A 138 18.51 10.88 11.80
CA PHE A 138 19.13 9.93 10.87
C PHE A 138 18.95 10.37 9.41
N LEU A 139 17.76 10.76 9.00
CA LEU A 139 17.51 11.18 7.61
C LEU A 139 18.23 12.50 7.30
N GLU A 140 18.22 13.48 8.20
CA GLU A 140 18.86 14.80 8.00
C GLU A 140 20.41 14.69 7.98
N SER A 141 20.99 13.73 8.66
CA SER A 141 22.45 13.53 8.67
C SER A 141 22.98 12.72 7.47
N ASN A 142 22.09 12.10 6.70
CA ASN A 142 22.43 11.27 5.54
C ASN A 142 21.81 11.80 4.23
N SER A 143 21.38 13.06 4.22
CA SER A 143 20.80 13.74 3.06
C SER A 143 21.85 14.44 2.20
#